data_fd56ac58af5a792f489ab1bc55dc8f85
#
_entry.id   fd56ac58af5a792f489ab1bc55dc8f85
#
_cell.length_a   1.000
_cell.length_b   1.000
_cell.length_c   1.000
_cell.angle_alpha   90.00
_cell.angle_beta   90.00
_cell.angle_gamma   90.00
#
_symmetry.space_group_name_H-M   'P 1'
#
loop_
_entity.id
_entity.type
_entity.pdbx_description
1 polymer ?
#
loop_
_entity_poly.entity_id
_entity_poly.type
_entity_poly.pdbx_seq_one_letter_code
_entity_poly.pdbx_strand_id
1 'polypeptide(L)'
;MNNEGKIMRKILIILSALIFSFSVANAKIILKAGHTANPDEPYHKGMLELKRIVEKETNGEVEIQIFPNGQLGSEKEMIEGLKLGTVDITSPSNGNLTNFVPELGIFDLPFLFRDRPHMYKAMDGAPGKKLSKAMSKKGFRLLGFYEAGVRHIMTTKKPIKSIDDIKGLKIRTMGVPAHVSSFNAFGAKATPMAYAELYGALQQNVVDGAEAANTNYNSKKFYEVAPHWAQIGWTALVADLIMSEKKFKSLPKNVQKALLKGGLASAAVERKAYADSDNSLLSKLKARGVKVTYPDPKGFREASKAVYDEFVKSSSSKSILKAIQGM
;
A
#
# COMPACT_ATOMS: atom_id res chain seq x y z
N MET A 1 0.78 4.25 76.41
CA MET A 1 0.21 4.25 75.04
C MET A 1 -0.80 3.14 74.98
N ASN A 2 -2.09 3.51 75.00
CA ASN A 2 -3.18 2.56 75.07
C ASN A 2 -3.26 1.69 73.81
N ASN A 3 -3.74 0.45 73.98
CA ASN A 3 -3.91 -0.56 72.91
C ASN A 3 -4.69 -0.02 71.71
N GLU A 4 -5.62 0.89 71.86
CA GLU A 4 -6.41 1.54 70.80
C GLU A 4 -5.55 2.38 69.86
N GLY A 5 -4.51 3.08 70.36
CA GLY A 5 -3.60 3.84 69.47
C GLY A 5 -2.72 2.97 68.63
N LYS A 6 -2.38 1.74 69.05
CA LYS A 6 -1.65 0.76 68.23
C LYS A 6 -2.52 0.13 67.15
N ILE A 7 -3.80 -0.09 67.46
CA ILE A 7 -4.76 -0.65 66.46
C ILE A 7 -5.09 0.40 65.39
N MET A 8 -5.34 1.65 65.77
CA MET A 8 -5.62 2.75 64.82
C MET A 8 -4.42 3.03 63.93
N ARG A 9 -3.19 2.94 64.46
CA ARG A 9 -1.97 3.09 63.65
C ARG A 9 -1.74 1.93 62.64
N LYS A 10 -2.12 0.69 63.03
CA LYS A 10 -2.10 -0.46 62.11
C LYS A 10 -3.18 -0.37 61.04
N ILE A 11 -4.37 0.12 61.36
CA ILE A 11 -5.47 0.33 60.39
C ILE A 11 -5.09 1.44 59.41
N LEU A 12 -4.46 2.54 59.88
CA LEU A 12 -3.98 3.60 58.97
C LEU A 12 -2.88 3.13 58.00
N ILE A 13 -1.96 2.25 58.48
CA ILE A 13 -0.90 1.67 57.64
C ILE A 13 -1.49 0.70 56.61
N ILE A 14 -2.50 -0.08 56.97
CA ILE A 14 -3.19 -0.98 56.04
C ILE A 14 -4.04 -0.19 55.01
N LEU A 15 -4.71 0.88 55.42
CA LEU A 15 -5.45 1.76 54.54
C LEU A 15 -4.51 2.53 53.56
N SER A 16 -3.33 2.98 54.02
CA SER A 16 -2.34 3.60 53.15
C SER A 16 -1.68 2.62 52.18
N ALA A 17 -1.55 1.34 52.54
CA ALA A 17 -1.06 0.30 51.63
C ALA A 17 -2.10 -0.11 50.57
N LEU A 18 -3.40 -0.03 50.90
CA LEU A 18 -4.48 -0.29 49.92
C LEU A 18 -4.67 0.87 48.90
N ILE A 19 -4.32 2.10 49.25
CA ILE A 19 -4.42 3.25 48.37
C ILE A 19 -3.25 3.30 47.35
N PHE A 20 -2.14 2.57 47.60
CA PHE A 20 -0.99 2.48 46.71
C PHE A 20 -1.12 1.39 45.62
N SER A 21 -2.27 0.70 45.56
CA SER A 21 -2.65 -0.07 44.38
C SER A 21 -3.13 0.91 43.26
N PHE A 22 -2.38 1.99 43.04
CA PHE A 22 -2.55 2.79 41.86
C PHE A 22 -2.28 1.86 40.66
N SER A 23 -3.34 1.48 39.99
CA SER A 23 -3.25 1.03 38.60
C SER A 23 -2.29 1.98 37.91
N VAL A 24 -1.08 1.52 37.59
CA VAL A 24 -0.23 2.19 36.62
C VAL A 24 -1.09 2.20 35.36
N ALA A 25 -1.85 3.28 35.19
CA ALA A 25 -2.52 3.54 33.93
C ALA A 25 -1.38 3.65 32.91
N ASN A 26 -1.03 2.53 32.30
CA ASN A 26 -0.09 2.53 31.20
C ASN A 26 -0.61 3.54 30.18
N ALA A 27 0.14 4.61 29.95
CA ALA A 27 -0.22 5.60 28.96
C ALA A 27 -0.50 4.88 27.63
N LYS A 28 -1.70 5.08 27.09
CA LYS A 28 -2.17 4.43 25.86
C LYS A 28 -1.18 4.71 24.73
N ILE A 29 -0.74 3.68 24.05
CA ILE A 29 0.15 3.81 22.90
C ILE A 29 -0.72 4.23 21.70
N ILE A 30 -0.51 5.43 21.19
CA ILE A 30 -1.21 5.93 20.00
C ILE A 30 -0.31 5.71 18.80
N LEU A 31 -0.83 5.04 17.76
CA LEU A 31 -0.16 4.82 16.48
C LEU A 31 -0.94 5.53 15.36
N LYS A 32 -0.29 6.47 14.67
CA LYS A 32 -0.86 7.19 13.53
C LYS A 32 -0.65 6.38 12.26
N ALA A 33 -1.75 5.98 11.61
CA ALA A 33 -1.75 5.19 10.39
C ALA A 33 -2.31 6.01 9.21
N GLY A 34 -1.52 6.25 8.16
CA GLY A 34 -1.93 7.07 7.01
C GLY A 34 -1.99 6.30 5.69
N HIS A 35 -2.91 6.70 4.81
CA HIS A 35 -2.97 6.24 3.42
C HIS A 35 -3.64 7.26 2.49
N THR A 36 -3.45 7.12 1.17
CA THR A 36 -3.96 8.07 0.15
C THR A 36 -5.33 7.71 -0.42
N ALA A 37 -5.84 6.51 -0.10
CA ALA A 37 -7.11 6.00 -0.59
C ALA A 37 -8.31 6.64 0.12
N ASN A 38 -9.49 6.62 -0.53
CA ASN A 38 -10.75 7.04 0.09
C ASN A 38 -11.21 6.00 1.13
N PRO A 39 -12.10 6.37 2.09
CA PRO A 39 -12.60 5.43 3.10
C PRO A 39 -13.40 4.23 2.57
N ASP A 40 -13.93 4.29 1.37
CA ASP A 40 -14.63 3.19 0.71
C ASP A 40 -13.71 2.20 0.00
N GLU A 41 -12.42 2.55 -0.17
CA GLU A 41 -11.43 1.72 -0.85
C GLU A 41 -10.86 0.59 0.03
N PRO A 42 -10.33 -0.49 -0.59
CA PRO A 42 -9.80 -1.66 0.10
C PRO A 42 -8.72 -1.35 1.15
N TYR A 43 -7.83 -0.40 0.89
CA TYR A 43 -6.79 0.02 1.85
C TYR A 43 -7.37 0.42 3.20
N HIS A 44 -8.44 1.23 3.19
CA HIS A 44 -9.08 1.66 4.41
C HIS A 44 -9.71 0.50 5.17
N LYS A 45 -10.36 -0.43 4.45
CA LYS A 45 -10.93 -1.65 5.04
C LYS A 45 -9.85 -2.51 5.69
N GLY A 46 -8.70 -2.67 5.04
CA GLY A 46 -7.55 -3.36 5.61
C GLY A 46 -7.04 -2.67 6.88
N MET A 47 -6.89 -1.35 6.86
CA MET A 47 -6.44 -0.61 8.05
C MET A 47 -7.45 -0.65 9.21
N LEU A 48 -8.75 -0.64 8.92
CA LEU A 48 -9.78 -0.85 9.96
C LEU A 48 -9.65 -2.23 10.60
N GLU A 49 -9.36 -3.27 9.82
CA GLU A 49 -9.12 -4.61 10.36
C GLU A 49 -7.83 -4.69 11.18
N LEU A 50 -6.73 -4.05 10.72
CA LEU A 50 -5.51 -3.91 11.51
C LEU A 50 -5.82 -3.29 12.87
N LYS A 51 -6.51 -2.13 12.87
CA LYS A 51 -6.95 -1.42 14.07
C LYS A 51 -7.73 -2.36 15.00
N ARG A 52 -8.77 -2.99 14.48
CA ARG A 52 -9.64 -3.90 15.24
C ARG A 52 -8.86 -5.03 15.93
N ILE A 53 -7.95 -5.67 15.19
CA ILE A 53 -7.15 -6.78 15.73
C ILE A 53 -6.15 -6.29 16.78
N VAL A 54 -5.42 -5.22 16.48
CA VAL A 54 -4.37 -4.72 17.40
C VAL A 54 -4.99 -4.22 18.71
N GLU A 55 -6.06 -3.43 18.63
CA GLU A 55 -6.75 -2.91 19.82
C GLU A 55 -7.33 -4.04 20.67
N LYS A 56 -7.90 -5.08 20.04
CA LYS A 56 -8.40 -6.27 20.73
C LYS A 56 -7.28 -7.07 21.39
N GLU A 57 -6.21 -7.38 20.67
CA GLU A 57 -5.11 -8.23 21.17
C GLU A 57 -4.28 -7.54 22.27
N THR A 58 -4.34 -6.22 22.34
CA THR A 58 -3.67 -5.42 23.38
C THR A 58 -4.62 -4.96 24.48
N ASN A 59 -5.87 -5.45 24.52
CA ASN A 59 -6.89 -5.03 25.48
C ASN A 59 -7.03 -3.49 25.61
N GLY A 60 -6.87 -2.78 24.45
CA GLY A 60 -6.96 -1.32 24.38
C GLY A 60 -5.71 -0.57 24.85
N GLU A 61 -4.61 -1.24 25.17
CA GLU A 61 -3.30 -0.62 25.44
C GLU A 61 -2.81 0.21 24.24
N VAL A 62 -3.08 -0.27 23.01
CA VAL A 62 -2.78 0.43 21.77
C VAL A 62 -4.05 0.99 21.15
N GLU A 63 -3.96 2.21 20.61
CA GLU A 63 -4.96 2.81 19.75
C GLU A 63 -4.34 3.11 18.38
N ILE A 64 -4.99 2.66 17.28
CA ILE A 64 -4.60 3.05 15.92
C ILE A 64 -5.55 4.14 15.42
N GLN A 65 -4.99 5.32 15.14
CA GLN A 65 -5.71 6.44 14.51
C GLN A 65 -5.44 6.43 13.02
N ILE A 66 -6.52 6.28 12.21
CA ILE A 66 -6.42 6.14 10.76
C ILE A 66 -6.70 7.49 10.10
N PHE A 67 -5.80 7.91 9.21
CA PHE A 67 -5.84 9.16 8.44
C PHE A 67 -5.92 8.85 6.94
N PRO A 68 -7.12 8.80 6.33
CA PRO A 68 -7.30 8.52 4.91
C PRO A 68 -7.02 9.74 4.03
N ASN A 69 -7.15 9.57 2.70
CA ASN A 69 -7.09 10.65 1.70
C ASN A 69 -5.83 11.50 1.72
N GLY A 70 -4.70 10.96 2.18
CA GLY A 70 -3.45 11.71 2.24
C GLY A 70 -3.42 12.81 3.29
N GLN A 71 -4.24 12.72 4.35
CA GLN A 71 -4.24 13.70 5.45
C GLN A 71 -2.88 13.85 6.13
N LEU A 72 -2.02 12.81 6.07
CA LEU A 72 -0.64 12.84 6.58
C LEU A 72 0.39 13.07 5.47
N GLY A 73 -0.04 13.52 4.28
CA GLY A 73 0.80 13.78 3.13
C GLY A 73 0.69 12.72 2.02
N SER A 74 1.50 12.87 0.99
CA SER A 74 1.68 11.90 -0.10
C SER A 74 2.30 10.59 0.41
N GLU A 75 2.26 9.53 -0.40
CA GLU A 75 2.91 8.25 -0.04
C GLU A 75 4.39 8.44 0.30
N LYS A 76 5.11 9.26 -0.48
CA LYS A 76 6.52 9.56 -0.23
C LYS A 76 6.72 10.26 1.12
N GLU A 77 5.95 11.30 1.41
CA GLU A 77 6.02 12.02 2.69
C GLU A 77 5.67 11.14 3.87
N MET A 78 4.69 10.24 3.74
CA MET A 78 4.37 9.28 4.79
C MET A 78 5.49 8.24 5.00
N ILE A 79 6.18 7.78 3.94
CA ILE A 79 7.35 6.89 4.06
C ILE A 79 8.51 7.62 4.79
N GLU A 80 8.75 8.89 4.44
CA GLU A 80 9.73 9.73 5.13
C GLU A 80 9.31 9.97 6.60
N GLY A 81 8.01 10.20 6.83
CA GLY A 81 7.42 10.35 8.14
C GLY A 81 7.62 9.16 9.07
N LEU A 82 7.66 7.92 8.54
CA LEU A 82 8.01 6.73 9.33
C LEU A 82 9.44 6.82 9.90
N LYS A 83 10.39 7.38 9.14
CA LYS A 83 11.78 7.55 9.60
C LYS A 83 11.91 8.67 10.63
N LEU A 84 11.12 9.74 10.44
CA LEU A 84 11.10 10.91 11.33
C LEU A 84 10.24 10.68 12.59
N GLY A 85 9.35 9.68 12.57
CA GLY A 85 8.43 9.38 13.69
C GLY A 85 7.18 10.26 13.71
N THR A 86 6.85 10.96 12.63
CA THR A 86 5.60 11.74 12.49
C THR A 86 4.42 10.88 12.03
N VAL A 87 4.71 9.75 11.37
CA VAL A 87 3.78 8.68 11.00
C VAL A 87 4.29 7.38 11.60
N ASP A 88 3.41 6.52 12.09
CA ASP A 88 3.79 5.23 12.67
C ASP A 88 3.56 4.07 11.69
N ILE A 89 2.47 4.11 10.93
CA ILE A 89 2.08 3.06 9.98
C ILE A 89 1.61 3.73 8.67
N THR A 90 1.99 3.17 7.53
CA THR A 90 1.44 3.59 6.23
C THR A 90 1.33 2.41 5.27
N SER A 91 0.55 2.58 4.21
CA SER A 91 0.36 1.58 3.17
C SER A 91 0.61 2.21 1.78
N PRO A 92 1.88 2.50 1.43
CA PRO A 92 2.20 2.98 0.09
C PRO A 92 2.13 1.86 -0.94
N SER A 93 1.99 2.24 -2.22
CA SER A 93 2.31 1.34 -3.32
C SER A 93 3.79 0.94 -3.25
N ASN A 94 4.08 -0.34 -3.54
CA ASN A 94 5.43 -0.92 -3.48
C ASN A 94 6.46 -0.06 -4.24
N GLY A 95 6.09 0.45 -5.40
CA GLY A 95 6.96 1.25 -6.23
C GLY A 95 7.48 2.52 -5.53
N ASN A 96 6.66 3.22 -4.75
CA ASN A 96 7.11 4.42 -4.03
C ASN A 96 8.14 4.08 -2.93
N LEU A 97 8.10 2.86 -2.38
CA LEU A 97 9.09 2.39 -1.43
C LEU A 97 10.42 2.01 -2.09
N THR A 98 10.45 1.76 -3.42
CA THR A 98 11.69 1.41 -4.16
C THR A 98 12.77 2.48 -4.09
N ASN A 99 12.39 3.75 -3.91
CA ASN A 99 13.34 4.85 -3.70
C ASN A 99 14.16 4.69 -2.40
N PHE A 100 13.66 3.91 -1.45
CA PHE A 100 14.30 3.62 -0.17
C PHE A 100 14.85 2.18 -0.10
N VAL A 101 14.20 1.26 -0.79
CA VAL A 101 14.51 -0.18 -0.83
C VAL A 101 14.48 -0.64 -2.30
N PRO A 102 15.54 -0.41 -3.07
CA PRO A 102 15.58 -0.69 -4.52
C PRO A 102 15.26 -2.14 -4.89
N GLU A 103 15.51 -3.09 -4.00
CA GLU A 103 15.22 -4.51 -4.21
C GLU A 103 13.72 -4.79 -4.45
N LEU A 104 12.84 -3.93 -3.98
CA LEU A 104 11.40 -4.02 -4.19
C LEU A 104 10.97 -3.82 -5.64
N GLY A 105 11.79 -3.15 -6.45
CA GLY A 105 11.50 -2.86 -7.86
C GLY A 105 11.22 -4.10 -8.70
N ILE A 106 11.60 -5.30 -8.22
CA ILE A 106 11.25 -6.55 -8.88
C ILE A 106 9.73 -6.80 -8.93
N PHE A 107 8.97 -6.36 -7.91
CA PHE A 107 7.53 -6.49 -7.88
C PHE A 107 6.78 -5.47 -8.76
N ASP A 108 7.48 -4.42 -9.22
CA ASP A 108 6.93 -3.37 -10.09
C ASP A 108 7.17 -3.63 -11.59
N LEU A 109 7.78 -4.77 -11.94
CA LEU A 109 8.01 -5.12 -13.35
C LEU A 109 6.68 -5.34 -14.08
N PRO A 110 6.54 -4.82 -15.31
CA PRO A 110 5.32 -4.97 -16.08
C PRO A 110 5.05 -6.44 -16.42
N PHE A 111 3.78 -6.84 -16.31
CA PHE A 111 3.31 -8.20 -16.60
C PHE A 111 4.02 -9.31 -15.82
N LEU A 112 4.60 -9.01 -14.66
CA LEU A 112 5.32 -9.98 -13.83
C LEU A 112 4.40 -11.10 -13.34
N PHE A 113 3.23 -10.73 -12.84
CA PHE A 113 2.28 -11.70 -12.28
C PHE A 113 1.26 -12.13 -13.33
N ARG A 114 0.96 -13.42 -13.39
CA ARG A 114 -0.04 -14.00 -14.29
C ARG A 114 -1.47 -13.63 -13.89
N ASP A 115 -1.71 -13.69 -12.58
CA ASP A 115 -3.00 -13.44 -11.92
C ASP A 115 -2.80 -13.11 -10.44
N ARG A 116 -3.88 -12.79 -9.72
CA ARG A 116 -3.86 -12.51 -8.28
C ARG A 116 -3.33 -13.67 -7.44
N PRO A 117 -3.77 -14.93 -7.62
CA PRO A 117 -3.21 -16.07 -6.89
C PRO A 117 -1.69 -16.17 -7.02
N HIS A 118 -1.15 -15.95 -8.21
CA HIS A 118 0.29 -15.95 -8.46
C HIS A 118 1.00 -14.79 -7.72
N MET A 119 0.43 -13.58 -7.76
CA MET A 119 0.95 -12.43 -7.03
C MET A 119 0.95 -12.70 -5.51
N TYR A 120 -0.15 -13.20 -4.95
CA TYR A 120 -0.24 -13.49 -3.52
C TYR A 120 0.75 -14.59 -3.10
N LYS A 121 0.92 -15.61 -3.91
CA LYS A 121 1.92 -16.67 -3.67
C LYS A 121 3.35 -16.11 -3.63
N ALA A 122 3.67 -15.17 -4.51
CA ALA A 122 4.98 -14.50 -4.52
C ALA A 122 5.19 -13.61 -3.30
N MET A 123 4.15 -12.83 -2.92
CA MET A 123 4.19 -11.93 -1.76
C MET A 123 4.36 -12.69 -0.45
N ASP A 124 3.62 -13.77 -0.26
CA ASP A 124 3.62 -14.55 0.99
C ASP A 124 4.72 -15.63 1.02
N GLY A 125 5.29 -15.94 -0.14
CA GLY A 125 6.32 -16.95 -0.35
C GLY A 125 7.75 -16.47 -0.10
N ALA A 126 8.70 -17.22 -0.65
CA ALA A 126 10.14 -16.94 -0.52
C ALA A 126 10.56 -15.58 -1.10
N PRO A 127 10.02 -15.10 -2.26
CA PRO A 127 10.30 -13.77 -2.77
C PRO A 127 9.94 -12.67 -1.79
N GLY A 128 8.68 -12.64 -1.29
CA GLY A 128 8.22 -11.63 -0.33
C GLY A 128 9.00 -11.66 0.98
N LYS A 129 9.33 -12.85 1.51
CA LYS A 129 10.19 -12.98 2.70
C LYS A 129 11.59 -12.40 2.48
N LYS A 130 12.17 -12.56 1.29
CA LYS A 130 13.47 -11.97 0.95
C LYS A 130 13.37 -10.44 0.89
N LEU A 131 12.32 -9.90 0.29
CA LEU A 131 12.06 -8.47 0.20
C LEU A 131 11.76 -7.86 1.59
N SER A 132 10.98 -8.52 2.42
CA SER A 132 10.75 -8.11 3.81
C SER A 132 12.05 -7.97 4.62
N LYS A 133 13.00 -8.87 4.41
CA LYS A 133 14.35 -8.75 5.02
C LYS A 133 15.13 -7.54 4.49
N ALA A 134 15.00 -7.22 3.20
CA ALA A 134 15.61 -6.02 2.62
C ALA A 134 14.99 -4.74 3.22
N MET A 135 13.66 -4.70 3.34
CA MET A 135 12.94 -3.61 4.01
C MET A 135 13.45 -3.37 5.44
N SER A 136 13.55 -4.44 6.24
CA SER A 136 14.01 -4.36 7.63
C SER A 136 15.43 -3.79 7.74
N LYS A 137 16.35 -4.17 6.84
CA LYS A 137 17.71 -3.61 6.76
C LYS A 137 17.73 -2.11 6.44
N LYS A 138 16.71 -1.61 5.75
CA LYS A 138 16.54 -0.19 5.37
C LYS A 138 15.67 0.59 6.36
N GLY A 139 15.29 -0.04 7.48
CA GLY A 139 14.56 0.61 8.56
C GLY A 139 13.03 0.53 8.48
N PHE A 140 12.49 -0.36 7.65
CA PHE A 140 11.06 -0.56 7.49
C PHE A 140 10.63 -1.98 7.93
N ARG A 141 9.66 -2.05 8.84
CA ARG A 141 9.01 -3.30 9.26
C ARG A 141 7.80 -3.54 8.37
N LEU A 142 7.81 -4.61 7.59
CA LEU A 142 6.63 -5.09 6.90
C LEU A 142 5.68 -5.75 7.91
N LEU A 143 4.43 -5.34 7.93
CA LEU A 143 3.33 -5.96 8.68
C LEU A 143 2.51 -6.89 7.79
N GLY A 144 2.39 -6.59 6.50
CA GLY A 144 1.71 -7.40 5.50
C GLY A 144 1.81 -6.78 4.11
N PHE A 145 1.72 -7.60 3.07
CA PHE A 145 1.57 -7.10 1.71
C PHE A 145 0.08 -6.91 1.39
N TYR A 146 -0.27 -5.75 0.88
CA TYR A 146 -1.57 -5.40 0.33
C TYR A 146 -1.54 -5.48 -1.20
N GLU A 147 -2.70 -5.35 -1.82
CA GLU A 147 -2.86 -5.18 -3.26
C GLU A 147 -3.17 -3.72 -3.59
N ALA A 148 -2.61 -3.19 -4.69
CA ALA A 148 -3.00 -1.90 -5.25
C ALA A 148 -3.75 -2.05 -6.59
N GLY A 149 -4.25 -3.26 -6.85
CA GLY A 149 -5.11 -3.64 -7.97
C GLY A 149 -4.37 -3.91 -9.27
N VAL A 150 -5.12 -4.50 -10.21
CA VAL A 150 -4.66 -4.65 -11.59
C VAL A 150 -4.76 -3.32 -12.32
N ARG A 151 -3.65 -2.91 -12.94
CA ARG A 151 -3.49 -1.55 -13.48
C ARG A 151 -3.84 -1.48 -14.97
N HIS A 152 -4.67 -0.51 -15.29
CA HIS A 152 -5.19 -0.24 -16.63
C HIS A 152 -4.86 1.21 -16.99
N ILE A 153 -5.19 1.64 -18.23
CA ILE A 153 -4.83 2.97 -18.70
C ILE A 153 -6.10 3.78 -19.03
N MET A 154 -6.20 4.97 -18.45
CA MET A 154 -7.22 5.96 -18.78
C MET A 154 -6.66 7.04 -19.68
N THR A 155 -7.50 7.59 -20.56
CA THR A 155 -7.14 8.74 -21.39
C THR A 155 -8.30 9.73 -21.52
N THR A 156 -7.96 11.01 -21.72
CA THR A 156 -8.93 12.11 -21.81
C THR A 156 -9.63 12.16 -23.16
N LYS A 157 -8.88 12.07 -24.26
CA LYS A 157 -9.38 12.38 -25.63
C LYS A 157 -9.56 11.17 -26.53
N LYS A 158 -8.65 10.21 -26.51
CA LYS A 158 -8.60 9.10 -27.47
C LYS A 158 -8.58 7.75 -26.74
N PRO A 159 -9.34 6.76 -27.22
CA PRO A 159 -9.25 5.41 -26.69
C PRO A 159 -7.91 4.76 -27.08
N ILE A 160 -7.36 3.93 -26.22
CA ILE A 160 -6.25 3.04 -26.55
C ILE A 160 -6.82 1.71 -26.97
N LYS A 161 -6.55 1.29 -28.21
CA LYS A 161 -6.94 0.01 -28.81
C LYS A 161 -5.73 -0.89 -29.09
N SER A 162 -4.54 -0.29 -29.19
CA SER A 162 -3.25 -0.95 -29.40
C SER A 162 -2.12 -0.16 -28.76
N ILE A 163 -0.91 -0.72 -28.74
CA ILE A 163 0.27 -0.01 -28.24
C ILE A 163 0.60 1.25 -29.06
N ASP A 164 0.20 1.29 -30.32
CA ASP A 164 0.46 2.46 -31.18
C ASP A 164 -0.34 3.69 -30.73
N ASP A 165 -1.49 3.50 -30.11
CA ASP A 165 -2.36 4.59 -29.66
C ASP A 165 -1.80 5.34 -28.45
N ILE A 166 -0.84 4.76 -27.70
CA ILE A 166 -0.21 5.42 -26.54
C ILE A 166 1.01 6.25 -26.93
N LYS A 167 1.54 6.06 -28.15
CA LYS A 167 2.77 6.73 -28.60
C LYS A 167 2.64 8.25 -28.52
N GLY A 168 3.61 8.87 -27.87
CA GLY A 168 3.71 10.32 -27.71
C GLY A 168 2.75 10.94 -26.71
N LEU A 169 1.80 10.18 -26.13
CA LEU A 169 0.89 10.68 -25.09
C LEU A 169 1.66 10.94 -23.80
N LYS A 170 1.34 12.04 -23.13
CA LYS A 170 1.78 12.33 -21.78
C LYS A 170 0.96 11.50 -20.81
N ILE A 171 1.54 10.43 -20.30
CA ILE A 171 0.86 9.54 -19.35
C ILE A 171 1.45 9.78 -17.94
N ARG A 172 0.59 10.21 -17.04
CA ARG A 172 1.00 10.31 -15.64
C ARG A 172 1.35 8.94 -15.08
N THR A 173 2.49 8.87 -14.43
CA THR A 173 2.91 7.71 -13.64
C THR A 173 3.18 8.14 -12.19
N MET A 174 3.29 7.18 -11.28
CA MET A 174 3.96 7.40 -10.02
C MET A 174 5.45 7.67 -10.27
N GLY A 175 6.15 8.32 -9.33
CA GLY A 175 7.60 8.54 -9.38
C GLY A 175 8.41 7.26 -9.16
N VAL A 176 8.04 6.18 -9.83
CA VAL A 176 8.57 4.82 -9.71
C VAL A 176 9.43 4.52 -10.93
N PRO A 177 10.73 4.26 -10.78
CA PRO A 177 11.62 4.06 -11.93
C PRO A 177 11.13 3.01 -12.93
N ALA A 178 10.68 1.84 -12.47
CA ALA A 178 10.17 0.78 -13.34
C ALA A 178 8.87 1.18 -14.09
N HIS A 179 8.01 2.00 -13.48
CA HIS A 179 6.79 2.50 -14.14
C HIS A 179 7.13 3.53 -15.20
N VAL A 180 8.04 4.47 -14.89
CA VAL A 180 8.52 5.47 -15.87
C VAL A 180 9.15 4.78 -17.07
N SER A 181 10.04 3.81 -16.83
CA SER A 181 10.68 3.02 -17.88
C SER A 181 9.65 2.23 -18.69
N SER A 182 8.64 1.62 -18.05
CA SER A 182 7.58 0.87 -18.72
C SER A 182 6.78 1.75 -19.70
N PHE A 183 6.31 2.91 -19.24
CA PHE A 183 5.52 3.80 -20.11
C PHE A 183 6.35 4.42 -21.21
N ASN A 184 7.63 4.72 -20.98
CA ASN A 184 8.56 5.16 -22.03
C ASN A 184 8.80 4.03 -23.03
N ALA A 185 8.97 2.78 -22.60
CA ALA A 185 9.11 1.62 -23.48
C ALA A 185 7.84 1.36 -24.30
N PHE A 186 6.65 1.67 -23.78
CA PHE A 186 5.39 1.63 -24.55
C PHE A 186 5.27 2.76 -25.58
N GLY A 187 6.21 3.72 -25.59
CA GLY A 187 6.23 4.86 -26.50
C GLY A 187 5.50 6.10 -25.97
N ALA A 188 4.99 6.08 -24.76
CA ALA A 188 4.42 7.25 -24.09
C ALA A 188 5.53 8.20 -23.57
N LYS A 189 5.11 9.39 -23.17
CA LYS A 189 5.93 10.33 -22.39
C LYS A 189 5.51 10.19 -20.92
N ALA A 190 6.22 9.36 -20.16
CA ALA A 190 5.95 9.19 -18.74
C ALA A 190 6.15 10.51 -17.99
N THR A 191 5.13 10.93 -17.22
CA THR A 191 5.09 12.21 -16.51
C THR A 191 4.85 11.94 -15.02
N PRO A 192 5.90 11.77 -14.20
CA PRO A 192 5.75 11.50 -12.77
C PRO A 192 5.09 12.67 -12.03
N MET A 193 4.06 12.37 -11.21
CA MET A 193 3.47 13.35 -10.28
C MET A 193 2.75 12.65 -9.13
N ALA A 194 2.52 13.37 -8.04
CA ALA A 194 1.81 12.87 -6.87
C ALA A 194 0.35 12.50 -7.21
N TYR A 195 -0.21 11.53 -6.47
CA TYR A 195 -1.55 11.02 -6.74
C TYR A 195 -2.64 12.09 -6.52
N ALA A 196 -2.47 12.96 -5.53
CA ALA A 196 -3.41 14.03 -5.24
C ALA A 196 -3.55 15.05 -6.37
N GLU A 197 -2.53 15.22 -7.21
CA GLU A 197 -2.51 16.17 -8.34
C GLU A 197 -3.20 15.63 -9.59
N LEU A 198 -3.43 14.31 -9.65
CA LEU A 198 -3.82 13.62 -10.89
C LEU A 198 -5.16 14.09 -11.46
N TYR A 199 -6.20 14.26 -10.63
CA TYR A 199 -7.52 14.68 -11.12
C TYR A 199 -7.43 16.05 -11.81
N GLY A 200 -6.80 17.02 -11.15
CA GLY A 200 -6.60 18.35 -11.71
C GLY A 200 -5.74 18.35 -12.98
N ALA A 201 -4.68 17.52 -13.02
CA ALA A 201 -3.81 17.41 -14.20
C ALA A 201 -4.54 16.81 -15.41
N LEU A 202 -5.43 15.83 -15.22
CA LEU A 202 -6.29 15.29 -16.26
C LEU A 202 -7.32 16.33 -16.73
N GLN A 203 -7.98 17.01 -15.80
CA GLN A 203 -9.00 18.03 -16.07
C GLN A 203 -8.43 19.20 -16.87
N GLN A 204 -7.22 19.63 -16.54
CA GLN A 204 -6.53 20.74 -17.21
C GLN A 204 -5.72 20.31 -18.44
N ASN A 205 -5.78 19.03 -18.84
CA ASN A 205 -4.99 18.45 -19.94
C ASN A 205 -3.47 18.68 -19.80
N VAL A 206 -2.94 18.73 -18.58
CA VAL A 206 -1.49 18.72 -18.30
C VAL A 206 -0.91 17.38 -18.72
N VAL A 207 -1.69 16.30 -18.52
CA VAL A 207 -1.43 14.96 -19.03
C VAL A 207 -2.60 14.48 -19.89
N ASP A 208 -2.32 13.58 -20.85
CA ASP A 208 -3.31 13.01 -21.77
C ASP A 208 -4.00 11.78 -21.17
N GLY A 209 -3.41 11.21 -20.12
CA GLY A 209 -3.91 10.02 -19.45
C GLY A 209 -3.09 9.64 -18.24
N ALA A 210 -3.48 8.53 -17.62
CA ALA A 210 -2.80 7.95 -16.46
C ALA A 210 -3.11 6.46 -16.35
N GLU A 211 -2.47 5.79 -15.40
CA GLU A 211 -2.76 4.42 -15.03
C GLU A 211 -3.46 4.34 -13.66
N ALA A 212 -4.36 3.38 -13.50
CA ALA A 212 -5.05 3.11 -12.24
C ALA A 212 -5.62 1.68 -12.20
N ALA A 213 -6.10 1.25 -11.04
CA ALA A 213 -7.01 0.11 -10.92
C ALA A 213 -8.47 0.55 -11.11
N ASN A 214 -9.38 -0.38 -11.40
CA ASN A 214 -10.83 -0.09 -11.50
C ASN A 214 -11.34 0.60 -10.23
N THR A 215 -10.85 0.19 -9.08
CA THR A 215 -11.22 0.73 -7.76
C THR A 215 -10.88 2.22 -7.65
N ASN A 216 -9.62 2.60 -7.95
CA ASN A 216 -9.17 3.98 -7.88
C ASN A 216 -9.83 4.85 -8.95
N TYR A 217 -9.97 4.33 -10.18
CA TYR A 217 -10.62 5.00 -11.29
C TYR A 217 -12.06 5.37 -10.95
N ASN A 218 -12.78 4.47 -10.25
CA ASN A 218 -14.13 4.72 -9.78
C ASN A 218 -14.18 5.67 -8.58
N SER A 219 -13.42 5.42 -7.51
CA SER A 219 -13.53 6.14 -6.24
C SER A 219 -13.07 7.59 -6.34
N LYS A 220 -12.02 7.85 -7.15
CA LYS A 220 -11.53 9.20 -7.44
C LYS A 220 -12.25 9.87 -8.60
N LYS A 221 -13.29 9.22 -9.16
CA LYS A 221 -14.11 9.74 -10.26
C LYS A 221 -13.31 10.16 -11.49
N PHE A 222 -12.19 9.51 -11.76
CA PHE A 222 -11.36 9.85 -12.92
C PHE A 222 -12.12 9.71 -14.24
N TYR A 223 -13.19 8.90 -14.29
CA TYR A 223 -14.06 8.75 -15.45
C TYR A 223 -14.73 10.06 -15.90
N GLU A 224 -14.87 11.05 -15.00
CA GLU A 224 -15.45 12.36 -15.33
C GLU A 224 -14.51 13.17 -16.23
N VAL A 225 -13.20 13.00 -16.08
CA VAL A 225 -12.16 13.77 -16.80
C VAL A 225 -11.36 12.95 -17.79
N ALA A 226 -11.38 11.62 -17.68
CA ALA A 226 -10.69 10.68 -18.59
C ALA A 226 -11.59 9.46 -18.89
N PRO A 227 -12.62 9.62 -19.77
CA PRO A 227 -13.68 8.65 -19.96
C PRO A 227 -13.29 7.41 -20.77
N HIS A 228 -12.11 7.38 -21.38
CA HIS A 228 -11.59 6.22 -22.11
C HIS A 228 -10.80 5.32 -21.18
N TRP A 229 -11.17 4.05 -21.07
CA TRP A 229 -10.61 3.11 -20.13
C TRP A 229 -10.13 1.83 -20.82
N ALA A 230 -8.83 1.68 -20.99
CA ALA A 230 -8.21 0.56 -21.70
C ALA A 230 -7.79 -0.52 -20.68
N GLN A 231 -8.46 -1.65 -20.71
CA GLN A 231 -8.25 -2.81 -19.83
C GLN A 231 -7.04 -3.63 -20.30
N ILE A 232 -5.83 -3.13 -20.02
CA ILE A 232 -4.58 -3.77 -20.46
C ILE A 232 -4.05 -4.74 -19.40
N GLY A 233 -4.19 -4.40 -18.13
CA GLY A 233 -3.60 -5.19 -17.04
C GLY A 233 -2.08 -5.22 -17.12
N TRP A 234 -1.45 -4.05 -17.36
CA TRP A 234 -0.01 -3.97 -17.56
C TRP A 234 0.82 -4.34 -16.35
N THR A 235 0.27 -4.24 -15.16
CA THR A 235 0.81 -4.80 -13.92
C THR A 235 -0.31 -5.09 -12.92
N ALA A 236 -0.10 -6.08 -12.04
CA ALA A 236 -0.83 -6.22 -10.79
C ALA A 236 0.06 -5.63 -9.70
N LEU A 237 -0.36 -4.49 -9.16
CA LEU A 237 0.47 -3.67 -8.29
C LEU A 237 0.36 -4.13 -6.84
N VAL A 238 1.51 -4.27 -6.18
CA VAL A 238 1.64 -4.58 -4.75
C VAL A 238 1.64 -3.30 -3.94
N ALA A 239 1.15 -3.37 -2.71
CA ALA A 239 1.31 -2.34 -1.70
C ALA A 239 1.86 -2.93 -0.40
N ASP A 240 2.50 -2.09 0.40
CA ASP A 240 3.27 -2.50 1.56
C ASP A 240 2.69 -1.89 2.82
N LEU A 241 1.99 -2.67 3.66
CA LEU A 241 1.64 -2.21 4.99
C LEU A 241 2.89 -2.24 5.87
N ILE A 242 3.42 -1.06 6.18
CA ILE A 242 4.71 -0.90 6.82
C ILE A 242 4.68 0.05 8.01
N MET A 243 5.66 -0.11 8.88
CA MET A 243 5.99 0.84 9.94
C MET A 243 7.50 1.02 10.09
N SER A 244 7.95 1.99 10.91
CA SER A 244 9.36 2.12 11.25
C SER A 244 9.88 0.89 11.99
N GLU A 245 10.96 0.28 11.52
CA GLU A 245 11.64 -0.84 12.21
C GLU A 245 12.09 -0.45 13.62
N LYS A 246 12.58 0.81 13.79
CA LYS A 246 12.99 1.36 15.09
C LYS A 246 11.79 1.45 16.03
N LYS A 247 10.68 2.02 15.57
CA LYS A 247 9.43 2.12 16.35
C LYS A 247 8.92 0.73 16.71
N PHE A 248 8.84 -0.19 15.74
CA PHE A 248 8.40 -1.57 16.00
C PHE A 248 9.21 -2.23 17.13
N LYS A 249 10.55 -2.11 17.07
CA LYS A 249 11.43 -2.71 18.09
C LYS A 249 11.31 -2.07 19.47
N SER A 250 10.92 -0.80 19.55
CA SER A 250 10.72 -0.10 20.83
C SER A 250 9.40 -0.44 21.53
N LEU A 251 8.45 -1.05 20.82
CA LEU A 251 7.15 -1.44 21.38
C LEU A 251 7.27 -2.70 22.26
N PRO A 252 6.38 -2.88 23.25
CA PRO A 252 6.28 -4.12 24.04
C PRO A 252 6.09 -5.36 23.16
N LYS A 253 6.55 -6.52 23.61
CA LYS A 253 6.51 -7.76 22.81
C LYS A 253 5.09 -8.24 22.48
N ASN A 254 4.12 -8.03 23.39
CA ASN A 254 2.70 -8.28 23.13
C ASN A 254 2.19 -7.40 21.99
N VAL A 255 2.53 -6.11 21.98
CA VAL A 255 2.17 -5.15 20.92
C VAL A 255 2.82 -5.53 19.58
N GLN A 256 4.10 -5.90 19.58
CA GLN A 256 4.78 -6.39 18.36
C GLN A 256 4.05 -7.61 17.75
N LYS A 257 3.65 -8.57 18.60
CA LYS A 257 2.88 -9.76 18.16
C LYS A 257 1.51 -9.37 17.62
N ALA A 258 0.79 -8.47 18.29
CA ALA A 258 -0.50 -7.97 17.87
C ALA A 258 -0.43 -7.28 16.50
N LEU A 259 0.59 -6.43 16.26
CA LEU A 259 0.82 -5.75 14.98
C LEU A 259 1.10 -6.74 13.84
N LEU A 260 1.93 -7.76 14.05
CA LEU A 260 2.20 -8.78 13.03
C LEU A 260 0.96 -9.63 12.74
N LYS A 261 0.21 -10.04 13.77
CA LYS A 261 -1.05 -10.78 13.61
C LYS A 261 -2.09 -9.93 12.88
N GLY A 262 -2.27 -8.67 13.32
CA GLY A 262 -3.18 -7.72 12.70
C GLY A 262 -2.81 -7.41 11.26
N GLY A 263 -1.52 -7.26 10.96
CA GLY A 263 -1.03 -7.00 9.61
C GLY A 263 -1.36 -8.13 8.63
N LEU A 264 -1.17 -9.39 9.03
CA LEU A 264 -1.54 -10.54 8.20
C LEU A 264 -3.05 -10.67 7.99
N ALA A 265 -3.84 -10.48 9.06
CA ALA A 265 -5.30 -10.54 8.96
C ALA A 265 -5.86 -9.40 8.08
N SER A 266 -5.32 -8.19 8.25
CA SER A 266 -5.70 -7.02 7.47
C SER A 266 -5.37 -7.18 5.98
N ALA A 267 -4.24 -7.82 5.64
CA ALA A 267 -3.87 -8.12 4.26
C ALA A 267 -4.90 -9.05 3.59
N ALA A 268 -5.38 -10.06 4.30
CA ALA A 268 -6.41 -10.96 3.77
C ALA A 268 -7.73 -10.23 3.48
N VAL A 269 -8.16 -9.33 4.38
CA VAL A 269 -9.38 -8.52 4.22
C VAL A 269 -9.23 -7.55 3.05
N GLU A 270 -8.10 -6.87 2.96
CA GLU A 270 -7.81 -5.89 1.93
C GLU A 270 -7.77 -6.53 0.54
N ARG A 271 -7.02 -7.62 0.36
CA ARG A 271 -6.92 -8.36 -0.92
C ARG A 271 -8.27 -8.89 -1.38
N LYS A 272 -9.07 -9.43 -0.44
CA LYS A 272 -10.44 -9.86 -0.76
C LYS A 272 -11.29 -8.68 -1.22
N ALA A 273 -11.22 -7.54 -0.55
CA ALA A 273 -11.96 -6.35 -0.92
C ALA A 273 -11.56 -5.82 -2.31
N TYR A 274 -10.28 -5.91 -2.68
CA TYR A 274 -9.82 -5.56 -4.04
C TYR A 274 -10.39 -6.50 -5.10
N ALA A 275 -10.29 -7.81 -4.88
CA ALA A 275 -10.82 -8.81 -5.82
C ALA A 275 -12.33 -8.65 -6.04
N ASP A 276 -13.10 -8.47 -4.96
CA ASP A 276 -14.55 -8.27 -5.01
C ASP A 276 -14.91 -6.96 -5.74
N SER A 277 -14.14 -5.89 -5.51
CA SER A 277 -14.37 -4.59 -6.13
C SER A 277 -14.11 -4.65 -7.63
N ASP A 278 -12.98 -5.18 -8.08
CA ASP A 278 -12.64 -5.25 -9.49
C ASP A 278 -13.66 -6.05 -10.30
N ASN A 279 -14.16 -7.16 -9.75
CA ASN A 279 -15.17 -7.98 -10.41
C ASN A 279 -16.51 -7.26 -10.62
N SER A 280 -16.85 -6.31 -9.73
CA SER A 280 -18.14 -5.61 -9.75
C SER A 280 -18.10 -4.25 -10.43
N LEU A 281 -16.96 -3.56 -10.41
CA LEU A 281 -16.87 -2.16 -10.81
C LEU A 281 -16.90 -1.94 -12.32
N LEU A 282 -16.36 -2.85 -13.12
CA LEU A 282 -16.26 -2.64 -14.57
C LEU A 282 -17.65 -2.50 -15.24
N SER A 283 -18.61 -3.30 -14.83
CA SER A 283 -20.00 -3.19 -15.31
C SER A 283 -20.64 -1.86 -14.89
N LYS A 284 -20.40 -1.42 -13.65
CA LYS A 284 -20.89 -0.13 -13.15
C LYS A 284 -20.27 1.05 -13.90
N LEU A 285 -18.98 0.99 -14.22
CA LEU A 285 -18.29 2.00 -15.00
C LEU A 285 -18.87 2.08 -16.43
N LYS A 286 -19.12 0.95 -17.09
CA LYS A 286 -19.79 0.91 -18.40
C LYS A 286 -21.19 1.54 -18.34
N ALA A 287 -21.97 1.23 -17.30
CA ALA A 287 -23.30 1.82 -17.11
C ALA A 287 -23.27 3.35 -16.91
N ARG A 288 -22.16 3.90 -16.45
CA ARG A 288 -21.91 5.35 -16.32
C ARG A 288 -21.40 6.01 -17.62
N GLY A 289 -21.33 5.29 -18.73
CA GLY A 289 -20.87 5.81 -20.02
C GLY A 289 -19.38 5.79 -20.24
N VAL A 290 -18.61 5.09 -19.36
CA VAL A 290 -17.16 4.90 -19.59
C VAL A 290 -16.92 4.07 -20.86
N LYS A 291 -16.05 4.59 -21.72
CA LYS A 291 -15.70 3.97 -23.00
C LYS A 291 -14.58 2.96 -22.80
N VAL A 292 -14.96 1.72 -22.56
CA VAL A 292 -14.02 0.63 -22.25
C VAL A 292 -13.48 0.01 -23.55
N THR A 293 -12.16 -0.19 -23.61
CA THR A 293 -11.47 -0.95 -24.67
C THR A 293 -10.68 -2.10 -24.07
N TYR A 294 -10.35 -3.10 -24.91
CA TYR A 294 -9.59 -4.30 -24.53
C TYR A 294 -8.44 -4.49 -25.53
N PRO A 295 -7.36 -3.69 -25.41
CA PRO A 295 -6.19 -3.81 -26.28
C PRO A 295 -5.53 -5.18 -26.14
N ASP A 296 -5.00 -5.73 -27.24
CA ASP A 296 -4.12 -6.90 -27.17
C ASP A 296 -2.85 -6.53 -26.39
N PRO A 297 -2.55 -7.21 -25.28
CA PRO A 297 -1.37 -6.91 -24.47
C PRO A 297 -0.05 -7.32 -25.12
N LYS A 298 -0.05 -8.02 -26.28
CA LYS A 298 1.15 -8.56 -26.91
C LYS A 298 2.22 -7.49 -27.16
N GLY A 299 1.85 -6.37 -27.81
CA GLY A 299 2.79 -5.27 -28.09
C GLY A 299 3.38 -4.66 -26.80
N PHE A 300 2.55 -4.49 -25.76
CA PHE A 300 2.99 -4.00 -24.45
C PHE A 300 3.96 -4.98 -23.75
N ARG A 301 3.68 -6.29 -23.83
CA ARG A 301 4.57 -7.32 -23.29
C ARG A 301 5.92 -7.36 -24.02
N GLU A 302 5.92 -7.20 -25.32
CA GLU A 302 7.17 -7.16 -26.10
C GLU A 302 8.01 -5.93 -25.75
N ALA A 303 7.40 -4.76 -25.67
CA ALA A 303 8.07 -3.54 -25.24
C ALA A 303 8.62 -3.62 -23.81
N SER A 304 7.95 -4.37 -22.93
CA SER A 304 8.36 -4.57 -21.53
C SER A 304 9.70 -5.29 -21.36
N LYS A 305 10.19 -6.01 -22.37
CA LYS A 305 11.48 -6.74 -22.30
C LYS A 305 12.63 -5.81 -21.95
N ALA A 306 12.66 -4.60 -22.50
CA ALA A 306 13.68 -3.60 -22.21
C ALA A 306 13.69 -3.21 -20.71
N VAL A 307 12.52 -3.19 -20.06
CA VAL A 307 12.41 -2.89 -18.62
C VAL A 307 13.01 -4.02 -17.78
N TYR A 308 12.79 -5.26 -18.16
CA TYR A 308 13.42 -6.41 -17.48
C TYR A 308 14.94 -6.35 -17.60
N ASP A 309 15.48 -6.02 -18.78
CA ASP A 309 16.92 -5.88 -19.01
C ASP A 309 17.52 -4.72 -18.17
N GLU A 310 16.75 -3.66 -17.95
CA GLU A 310 17.16 -2.52 -17.14
C GLU A 310 17.18 -2.86 -15.63
N PHE A 311 16.19 -3.55 -15.10
CA PHE A 311 16.00 -3.72 -13.65
C PHE A 311 16.49 -5.07 -13.11
N VAL A 312 16.67 -6.10 -13.93
CA VAL A 312 17.05 -7.46 -13.49
C VAL A 312 18.53 -7.74 -13.75
N LYS A 313 19.40 -6.91 -13.19
CA LYS A 313 20.86 -7.03 -13.40
C LYS A 313 21.57 -7.86 -12.33
N SER A 314 21.21 -7.68 -11.06
CA SER A 314 21.87 -8.33 -9.95
C SER A 314 21.54 -9.83 -9.85
N SER A 315 22.47 -10.62 -9.29
CA SER A 315 22.19 -12.04 -8.98
C SER A 315 20.98 -12.20 -8.05
N SER A 316 20.76 -11.25 -7.15
CA SER A 316 19.61 -11.22 -6.26
C SER A 316 18.30 -11.02 -7.03
N SER A 317 18.21 -10.00 -7.91
CA SER A 317 17.01 -9.75 -8.72
C SER A 317 16.71 -10.91 -9.67
N LYS A 318 17.74 -11.47 -10.33
CA LYS A 318 17.60 -12.67 -11.17
C LYS A 318 17.06 -13.87 -10.40
N SER A 319 17.57 -14.11 -9.17
CA SER A 319 17.10 -15.20 -8.31
C SER A 319 15.64 -15.02 -7.88
N ILE A 320 15.23 -13.78 -7.52
CA ILE A 320 13.85 -13.49 -7.14
C ILE A 320 12.92 -13.67 -8.34
N LEU A 321 13.27 -13.11 -9.50
CA LEU A 321 12.50 -13.26 -10.74
C LEU A 321 12.29 -14.73 -11.10
N LYS A 322 13.36 -15.52 -11.10
CA LYS A 322 13.30 -16.98 -11.38
C LYS A 322 12.36 -17.69 -10.40
N ALA A 323 12.43 -17.33 -9.11
CA ALA A 323 11.54 -17.91 -8.10
C ALA A 323 10.06 -17.56 -8.35
N ILE A 324 9.75 -16.32 -8.76
CA ILE A 324 8.40 -15.90 -9.11
C ILE A 324 7.90 -16.63 -10.35
N GLN A 325 8.71 -16.69 -11.40
CA GLN A 325 8.33 -17.35 -12.67
C GLN A 325 8.11 -18.84 -12.52
N GLY A 326 8.77 -19.48 -11.56
CA GLY A 326 8.62 -20.91 -11.27
C GLY A 326 7.45 -21.27 -10.34
N MET A 327 6.64 -20.29 -9.91
CA MET A 327 5.44 -20.53 -9.09
C MET A 327 4.23 -20.78 -9.97
#